data_c72890d3ac9571e3e38227ef4fd2617f
#
_entry.id   c72890d3ac9571e3e38227ef4fd2617f
#
_cell.length_a   1.000
_cell.length_b   1.000
_cell.length_c   1.000
_cell.angle_alpha   90.00
_cell.angle_beta   90.00
_cell.angle_gamma   90.00
#
_symmetry.space_group_name_H-M   'P 1'
#
loop_
_entity.id
_entity.type
_entity.pdbx_description
1 polymer ?
#
loop_
_entity_poly.entity_id
_entity_poly.type
_entity_poly.pdbx_seq_one_letter_code
_entity_poly.pdbx_strand_id
1 'polypeptide(L)'
;MPPEGSPAPSRKPRADAERNRLRLLEAARAAFASGGTGASLEDVARAAEVGIGTLYRHFPTRDALIAEVYRNEAAKLYDHARELADSQPPIAALRTWLLLFVDYLSTKLILVEALKAMVEGDSARLKATSGEQLTAAASLLVGRAVASGEISADGLDPIDLLRAITGVAMAGASPDWDQAARRMVDVLINGLRR
;
A
#
# COMPACT_ATOMS: atom_id res chain seq x y z
N MET A 1 -52.68 -20.66 -11.08
CA MET A 1 -51.25 -20.70 -11.39
C MET A 1 -50.65 -19.39 -10.96
N PRO A 2 -49.74 -19.36 -9.96
CA PRO A 2 -48.97 -18.17 -9.65
C PRO A 2 -47.78 -18.03 -10.61
N PRO A 3 -47.30 -16.82 -10.93
CA PRO A 3 -46.19 -16.62 -11.81
C PRO A 3 -44.85 -17.01 -11.14
N GLU A 4 -44.08 -17.76 -11.90
CA GLU A 4 -42.72 -18.18 -11.49
C GLU A 4 -41.82 -16.96 -11.22
N GLY A 5 -41.16 -16.97 -10.07
CA GLY A 5 -40.25 -15.96 -9.65
C GLY A 5 -39.01 -15.89 -10.54
N SER A 6 -38.68 -14.69 -10.98
CA SER A 6 -37.43 -14.35 -11.68
C SER A 6 -36.21 -14.76 -10.82
N PRO A 7 -35.22 -15.47 -11.37
CA PRO A 7 -34.04 -15.83 -10.60
C PRO A 7 -33.26 -14.57 -10.22
N ALA A 8 -32.92 -14.44 -8.94
CA ALA A 8 -32.09 -13.36 -8.41
C ALA A 8 -30.71 -13.31 -9.15
N PRO A 9 -30.18 -12.13 -9.46
CA PRO A 9 -28.90 -11.99 -10.19
C PRO A 9 -27.78 -12.66 -9.43
N SER A 10 -27.11 -13.59 -10.09
CA SER A 10 -26.09 -14.46 -9.51
C SER A 10 -24.93 -13.67 -8.88
N ARG A 11 -24.58 -13.99 -7.65
CA ARG A 11 -23.41 -13.49 -6.90
C ARG A 11 -22.06 -13.76 -7.60
N LYS A 12 -22.00 -14.72 -8.54
CA LYS A 12 -20.81 -15.13 -9.30
C LYS A 12 -20.14 -14.01 -10.12
N PRO A 13 -20.84 -13.21 -10.95
CA PRO A 13 -20.16 -12.24 -11.84
C PRO A 13 -19.42 -11.12 -11.10
N ARG A 14 -19.94 -10.66 -9.93
CA ARG A 14 -19.29 -9.61 -9.13
C ARG A 14 -18.03 -10.12 -8.45
N ALA A 15 -18.04 -11.32 -7.91
CA ALA A 15 -16.87 -11.94 -7.28
C ALA A 15 -15.77 -12.22 -8.31
N ASP A 16 -16.13 -12.63 -9.53
CA ASP A 16 -15.17 -12.84 -10.62
C ASP A 16 -14.54 -11.51 -11.07
N ALA A 17 -15.35 -10.46 -11.20
CA ALA A 17 -14.87 -9.12 -11.54
C ALA A 17 -13.89 -8.59 -10.50
N GLU A 18 -14.19 -8.74 -9.19
CA GLU A 18 -13.30 -8.30 -8.13
C GLU A 18 -12.00 -9.13 -8.09
N ARG A 19 -12.06 -10.44 -8.27
CA ARG A 19 -10.85 -11.27 -8.40
C ARG A 19 -9.97 -10.83 -9.58
N ASN A 20 -10.56 -10.56 -10.74
CA ASN A 20 -9.83 -10.08 -11.90
C ASN A 20 -9.21 -8.70 -11.65
N ARG A 21 -9.93 -7.81 -10.96
CA ARG A 21 -9.43 -6.50 -10.56
C ARG A 21 -8.17 -6.62 -9.67
N LEU A 22 -8.22 -7.46 -8.63
CA LEU A 22 -7.09 -7.67 -7.73
C LEU A 22 -5.89 -8.31 -8.45
N ARG A 23 -6.11 -9.27 -9.34
CA ARG A 23 -5.05 -9.88 -10.18
C ARG A 23 -4.40 -8.84 -11.10
N LEU A 24 -5.18 -7.96 -11.69
CA LEU A 24 -4.67 -6.85 -12.50
C LEU A 24 -3.82 -5.87 -11.69
N LEU A 25 -4.23 -5.52 -10.47
CA LEU A 25 -3.45 -4.63 -9.59
C LEU A 25 -2.12 -5.26 -9.19
N GLU A 26 -2.10 -6.55 -8.85
CA GLU A 26 -0.87 -7.25 -8.49
C GLU A 26 0.08 -7.38 -9.69
N ALA A 27 -0.43 -7.76 -10.86
CA ALA A 27 0.35 -7.82 -12.08
C ALA A 27 0.90 -6.44 -12.48
N ALA A 28 0.10 -5.37 -12.34
CA ALA A 28 0.53 -4.01 -12.61
C ALA A 28 1.62 -3.55 -11.64
N ARG A 29 1.47 -3.82 -10.34
CA ARG A 29 2.48 -3.54 -9.33
C ARG A 29 3.83 -4.19 -9.70
N ALA A 30 3.82 -5.47 -10.03
CA ALA A 30 5.02 -6.21 -10.43
C ALA A 30 5.64 -5.67 -11.73
N ALA A 31 4.82 -5.37 -12.73
CA ALA A 31 5.29 -4.79 -14.00
C ALA A 31 5.90 -3.39 -13.81
N PHE A 32 5.29 -2.54 -12.98
CA PHE A 32 5.83 -1.22 -12.67
C PHE A 32 7.12 -1.30 -11.86
N ALA A 33 7.26 -2.27 -10.96
CA ALA A 33 8.49 -2.48 -10.20
C ALA A 33 9.68 -2.84 -11.09
N SER A 34 9.46 -3.59 -12.18
CA SER A 34 10.52 -4.04 -13.09
C SER A 34 10.76 -3.11 -14.27
N GLY A 35 9.70 -2.53 -14.83
CA GLY A 35 9.72 -1.73 -16.09
C GLY A 35 9.33 -0.27 -15.90
N GLY A 36 9.15 0.21 -14.68
CA GLY A 36 8.64 1.56 -14.41
C GLY A 36 7.20 1.75 -14.90
N THR A 37 6.71 2.99 -14.80
CA THR A 37 5.33 3.33 -15.20
C THR A 37 5.05 3.20 -16.69
N GLY A 38 6.09 3.00 -17.52
CA GLY A 38 5.98 2.73 -18.96
C GLY A 38 5.72 1.26 -19.32
N ALA A 39 5.66 0.33 -18.37
CA ALA A 39 5.41 -1.09 -18.62
C ALA A 39 4.16 -1.32 -19.48
N SER A 40 4.21 -2.35 -20.35
CA SER A 40 3.13 -2.68 -21.29
C SER A 40 1.86 -3.10 -20.55
N LEU A 41 0.72 -2.50 -20.90
CA LEU A 41 -0.59 -2.91 -20.34
C LEU A 41 -1.05 -4.26 -20.89
N GLU A 42 -0.59 -4.63 -22.10
CA GLU A 42 -0.81 -5.96 -22.68
C GLU A 42 -0.10 -7.03 -21.85
N ASP A 43 1.12 -6.76 -21.40
CA ASP A 43 1.87 -7.68 -20.54
C ASP A 43 1.25 -7.77 -19.14
N VAL A 44 0.75 -6.66 -18.60
CA VAL A 44 -0.02 -6.65 -17.34
C VAL A 44 -1.27 -7.53 -17.47
N ALA A 45 -2.07 -7.37 -18.54
CA ALA A 45 -3.26 -8.18 -18.76
C ALA A 45 -2.93 -9.67 -18.91
N ARG A 46 -1.86 -9.98 -19.63
CA ARG A 46 -1.36 -11.36 -19.81
C ARG A 46 -0.91 -11.98 -18.48
N ALA A 47 -0.14 -11.25 -17.69
CA ALA A 47 0.31 -11.70 -16.36
C ALA A 47 -0.85 -11.89 -15.38
N ALA A 48 -1.90 -11.08 -15.49
CA ALA A 48 -3.14 -11.22 -14.73
C ALA A 48 -4.07 -12.34 -15.25
N GLU A 49 -3.70 -13.00 -16.37
CA GLU A 49 -4.52 -14.00 -17.08
C GLU A 49 -5.92 -13.49 -17.45
N VAL A 50 -6.00 -12.24 -17.92
CA VAL A 50 -7.24 -11.63 -18.41
C VAL A 50 -7.03 -11.02 -19.79
N GLY A 51 -8.11 -10.84 -20.53
CA GLY A 51 -8.04 -10.13 -21.82
C GLY A 51 -7.83 -8.63 -21.62
N ILE A 52 -7.10 -7.98 -22.55
CA ILE A 52 -6.86 -6.53 -22.53
C ILE A 52 -8.15 -5.72 -22.44
N GLY A 53 -9.23 -6.15 -23.07
CA GLY A 53 -10.54 -5.52 -22.96
C GLY A 53 -11.12 -5.55 -21.53
N THR A 54 -10.76 -6.57 -20.73
CA THR A 54 -11.12 -6.64 -19.31
C THR A 54 -10.33 -5.63 -18.50
N LEU A 55 -9.04 -5.46 -18.79
CA LEU A 55 -8.21 -4.43 -18.16
C LEU A 55 -8.82 -3.05 -18.37
N TYR A 56 -9.13 -2.67 -19.62
CA TYR A 56 -9.68 -1.34 -19.92
C TYR A 56 -11.09 -1.11 -19.36
N ARG A 57 -11.89 -2.18 -19.12
CA ARG A 57 -13.17 -2.04 -18.40
C ARG A 57 -12.98 -1.69 -16.93
N HIS A 58 -11.92 -2.22 -16.28
CA HIS A 58 -11.60 -1.91 -14.88
C HIS A 58 -10.83 -0.59 -14.74
N PHE A 59 -9.91 -0.33 -15.65
CA PHE A 59 -9.00 0.81 -15.63
C PHE A 59 -8.95 1.45 -17.02
N PRO A 60 -9.84 2.44 -17.29
CA PRO A 60 -9.99 3.03 -18.62
C PRO A 60 -8.72 3.70 -19.16
N THR A 61 -7.83 4.14 -18.26
CA THR A 61 -6.54 4.77 -18.60
C THR A 61 -5.40 4.15 -17.81
N ARG A 62 -4.16 4.34 -18.28
CA ARG A 62 -2.96 3.99 -17.54
C ARG A 62 -2.91 4.69 -16.18
N ASP A 63 -3.23 5.97 -16.15
CA ASP A 63 -3.24 6.78 -14.93
C ASP A 63 -4.25 6.26 -13.91
N ALA A 64 -5.43 5.82 -14.35
CA ALA A 64 -6.41 5.17 -13.49
C ALA A 64 -5.86 3.88 -12.86
N LEU A 65 -5.12 3.07 -13.63
CA LEU A 65 -4.46 1.87 -13.12
C LEU A 65 -3.35 2.22 -12.11
N ILE A 66 -2.49 3.20 -12.41
CA ILE A 66 -1.42 3.67 -11.53
C ILE A 66 -2.00 4.19 -10.20
N ALA A 67 -3.03 5.03 -10.27
CA ALA A 67 -3.70 5.56 -9.09
C ALA A 67 -4.29 4.45 -8.22
N GLU A 68 -4.86 3.43 -8.86
CA GLU A 68 -5.47 2.32 -8.13
C GLU A 68 -4.44 1.36 -7.54
N VAL A 69 -3.30 1.12 -8.21
CA VAL A 69 -2.17 0.40 -7.63
C VAL A 69 -1.67 1.13 -6.37
N TYR A 70 -1.46 2.44 -6.45
CA TYR A 70 -1.01 3.24 -5.30
C TYR A 70 -2.00 3.16 -4.12
N ARG A 71 -3.31 3.30 -4.40
CA ARG A 71 -4.37 3.22 -3.38
C ARG A 71 -4.45 1.84 -2.73
N ASN A 72 -4.35 0.79 -3.54
CA ASN A 72 -4.40 -0.59 -3.09
C ASN A 72 -3.21 -0.95 -2.18
N GLU A 73 -2.01 -0.48 -2.51
CA GLU A 73 -0.82 -0.74 -1.67
C GLU A 73 -0.92 -0.04 -0.31
N ALA A 74 -1.44 1.19 -0.27
CA ALA A 74 -1.70 1.88 1.00
C ALA A 74 -2.80 1.17 1.84
N ALA A 75 -3.86 0.72 1.20
CA ALA A 75 -4.94 -0.03 1.86
C ALA A 75 -4.44 -1.36 2.43
N LYS A 76 -3.68 -2.15 1.66
CA LYS A 76 -3.05 -3.38 2.16
C LYS A 76 -2.19 -3.13 3.39
N LEU A 77 -1.38 -2.07 3.36
CA LEU A 77 -0.52 -1.74 4.49
C LEU A 77 -1.31 -1.34 5.74
N TYR A 78 -2.45 -0.66 5.56
CA TYR A 78 -3.38 -0.37 6.65
C TYR A 78 -4.01 -1.65 7.24
N ASP A 79 -4.46 -2.57 6.39
CA ASP A 79 -5.06 -3.84 6.82
C ASP A 79 -4.04 -4.72 7.55
N HIS A 80 -2.80 -4.81 7.06
CA HIS A 80 -1.70 -5.51 7.73
C HIS A 80 -1.43 -4.97 9.15
N ALA A 81 -1.59 -3.66 9.38
CA ALA A 81 -1.42 -3.12 10.74
C ALA A 81 -2.42 -3.73 11.73
N ARG A 82 -3.66 -3.95 11.31
CA ARG A 82 -4.71 -4.58 12.13
C ARG A 82 -4.40 -6.07 12.38
N GLU A 83 -4.06 -6.80 11.32
CA GLU A 83 -3.70 -8.22 11.42
C GLU A 83 -2.49 -8.44 12.35
N LEU A 84 -1.45 -7.60 12.22
CA LEU A 84 -0.26 -7.65 13.07
C LEU A 84 -0.60 -7.25 14.51
N ALA A 85 -1.50 -6.28 14.69
CA ALA A 85 -1.98 -5.90 16.02
C ALA A 85 -2.62 -7.07 16.77
N ASP A 86 -3.34 -7.93 16.06
CA ASP A 86 -4.04 -9.07 16.66
C ASP A 86 -3.15 -10.31 16.81
N SER A 87 -2.09 -10.44 16.00
CA SER A 87 -1.32 -11.69 15.88
C SER A 87 0.09 -11.65 16.48
N GLN A 88 0.65 -10.45 16.76
CA GLN A 88 2.03 -10.32 17.24
C GLN A 88 2.12 -9.49 18.55
N PRO A 89 3.20 -9.71 19.35
CA PRO A 89 3.56 -8.81 20.45
C PRO A 89 3.72 -7.37 19.95
N PRO A 90 3.35 -6.35 20.78
CA PRO A 90 3.19 -4.96 20.30
C PRO A 90 4.40 -4.38 19.57
N ILE A 91 5.61 -4.47 20.15
CA ILE A 91 6.80 -3.91 19.50
C ILE A 91 7.24 -4.72 18.27
N ALA A 92 7.00 -6.04 18.26
CA ALA A 92 7.27 -6.89 17.10
C ALA A 92 6.32 -6.55 15.95
N ALA A 93 5.02 -6.33 16.25
CA ALA A 93 4.03 -5.88 15.28
C ALA A 93 4.42 -4.53 14.66
N LEU A 94 4.81 -3.55 15.49
CA LEU A 94 5.27 -2.24 15.03
C LEU A 94 6.49 -2.38 14.10
N ARG A 95 7.50 -3.14 14.53
CA ARG A 95 8.71 -3.38 13.72
C ARG A 95 8.38 -4.03 12.38
N THR A 96 7.59 -5.11 12.39
CA THR A 96 7.19 -5.82 11.17
C THR A 96 6.45 -4.87 10.22
N TRP A 97 5.54 -4.07 10.74
CA TRP A 97 4.77 -3.12 9.93
C TRP A 97 5.65 -2.00 9.35
N LEU A 98 6.61 -1.47 10.09
CA LEU A 98 7.56 -0.47 9.57
C LEU A 98 8.44 -1.05 8.44
N LEU A 99 8.79 -2.33 8.48
CA LEU A 99 9.47 -3.00 7.37
C LEU A 99 8.58 -3.14 6.13
N LEU A 100 7.28 -3.45 6.30
CA LEU A 100 6.31 -3.41 5.20
C LEU A 100 6.12 -1.99 4.64
N PHE A 101 6.22 -0.97 5.49
CA PHE A 101 6.20 0.43 5.04
C PHE A 101 7.42 0.76 4.16
N VAL A 102 8.61 0.20 4.43
CA VAL A 102 9.78 0.33 3.53
C VAL A 102 9.47 -0.28 2.15
N ASP A 103 8.84 -1.46 2.10
CA ASP A 103 8.44 -2.10 0.84
C ASP A 103 7.39 -1.28 0.07
N TYR A 104 6.44 -0.68 0.79
CA TYR A 104 5.47 0.26 0.23
C TYR A 104 6.17 1.49 -0.39
N LEU A 105 7.19 2.05 0.27
CA LEU A 105 7.96 3.17 -0.26
C LEU A 105 8.64 2.84 -1.59
N SER A 106 9.13 1.61 -1.77
CA SER A 106 9.70 1.16 -3.04
C SER A 106 8.71 1.31 -4.20
N THR A 107 7.48 0.83 -4.00
CA THR A 107 6.40 1.00 -5.00
C THR A 107 6.02 2.46 -5.19
N LYS A 108 5.88 3.22 -4.10
CA LYS A 108 5.54 4.64 -4.14
C LYS A 108 6.56 5.46 -4.93
N LEU A 109 7.86 5.23 -4.74
CA LEU A 109 8.91 5.97 -5.44
C LEU A 109 8.88 5.72 -6.97
N ILE A 110 8.57 4.51 -7.40
CA ILE A 110 8.42 4.18 -8.82
C ILE A 110 7.22 4.94 -9.43
N LEU A 111 6.12 5.04 -8.69
CA LEU A 111 4.88 5.65 -9.19
C LEU A 111 4.87 7.18 -9.05
N VAL A 112 5.81 7.78 -8.29
CA VAL A 112 5.74 9.19 -7.89
C VAL A 112 5.73 10.16 -9.07
N GLU A 113 6.50 9.88 -10.13
CA GLU A 113 6.57 10.76 -11.30
C GLU A 113 5.27 10.71 -12.12
N ALA A 114 4.68 9.53 -12.29
CA ALA A 114 3.37 9.40 -12.94
C ALA A 114 2.27 10.09 -12.11
N LEU A 115 2.31 9.94 -10.77
CA LEU A 115 1.36 10.60 -9.89
C LEU A 115 1.50 12.14 -9.89
N LYS A 116 2.70 12.68 -10.17
CA LYS A 116 2.90 14.13 -10.35
C LYS A 116 2.29 14.65 -11.67
N ALA A 117 2.33 13.82 -12.72
CA ALA A 117 1.78 14.18 -14.03
C ALA A 117 0.24 14.15 -14.08
N MET A 118 -0.41 13.51 -13.10
CA MET A 118 -1.88 13.51 -12.98
C MET A 118 -2.41 14.89 -12.61
N VAL A 119 -3.70 15.13 -12.88
CA VAL A 119 -4.41 16.35 -12.49
C VAL A 119 -4.19 16.64 -10.99
N GLU A 120 -3.69 17.82 -10.65
CA GLU A 120 -3.24 18.16 -9.29
C GLU A 120 -4.26 17.82 -8.19
N GLY A 121 -5.54 18.09 -8.43
CA GLY A 121 -6.60 17.81 -7.46
C GLY A 121 -6.77 16.33 -7.12
N ASP A 122 -6.69 15.45 -8.11
CA ASP A 122 -6.88 14.00 -7.94
C ASP A 122 -5.66 13.37 -7.26
N SER A 123 -4.46 13.76 -7.65
CA SER A 123 -3.23 13.27 -7.02
C SER A 123 -3.08 13.75 -5.58
N ALA A 124 -3.47 15.00 -5.27
CA ALA A 124 -3.45 15.54 -3.91
C ALA A 124 -4.43 14.79 -2.99
N ARG A 125 -5.67 14.56 -3.46
CA ARG A 125 -6.67 13.79 -2.71
C ARG A 125 -6.21 12.36 -2.46
N LEU A 126 -5.65 11.70 -3.46
CA LEU A 126 -5.12 10.34 -3.34
C LEU A 126 -4.01 10.25 -2.29
N LYS A 127 -3.07 11.20 -2.30
CA LYS A 127 -1.98 11.26 -1.32
C LYS A 127 -2.49 11.55 0.09
N ALA A 128 -3.47 12.45 0.24
CA ALA A 128 -4.06 12.78 1.54
C ALA A 128 -4.75 11.56 2.16
N THR A 129 -5.64 10.89 1.42
CA THR A 129 -6.35 9.70 1.91
C THR A 129 -5.39 8.56 2.29
N SER A 130 -4.38 8.30 1.47
CA SER A 130 -3.37 7.29 1.79
C SER A 130 -2.54 7.68 3.00
N GLY A 131 -2.19 8.97 3.16
CA GLY A 131 -1.47 9.49 4.31
C GLY A 131 -2.26 9.33 5.61
N GLU A 132 -3.56 9.62 5.61
CA GLU A 132 -4.45 9.42 6.76
C GLU A 132 -4.51 7.95 7.18
N GLN A 133 -4.65 7.02 6.24
CA GLN A 133 -4.66 5.58 6.52
C GLN A 133 -3.34 5.11 7.15
N LEU A 134 -2.20 5.54 6.62
CA LEU A 134 -0.88 5.17 7.14
C LEU A 134 -0.64 5.77 8.53
N THR A 135 -1.07 7.01 8.76
CA THR A 135 -0.99 7.65 10.08
C THR A 135 -1.84 6.90 11.10
N ALA A 136 -3.07 6.51 10.75
CA ALA A 136 -3.93 5.73 11.61
C ALA A 136 -3.33 4.35 11.95
N ALA A 137 -2.72 3.67 10.98
CA ALA A 137 -2.04 2.40 11.18
C ALA A 137 -0.84 2.53 12.13
N ALA A 138 0.01 3.55 11.93
CA ALA A 138 1.14 3.83 12.82
C ALA A 138 0.65 4.11 14.26
N SER A 139 -0.38 4.95 14.40
CA SER A 139 -0.97 5.31 15.69
C SER A 139 -1.53 4.10 16.44
N LEU A 140 -2.18 3.18 15.73
CA LEU A 140 -2.68 1.92 16.29
C LEU A 140 -1.53 1.09 16.90
N LEU A 141 -0.46 0.86 16.15
CA LEU A 141 0.64 0.00 16.57
C LEU A 141 1.51 0.64 17.65
N VAL A 142 1.81 1.93 17.53
CA VAL A 142 2.52 2.70 18.56
C VAL A 142 1.72 2.73 19.85
N GLY A 143 0.41 3.02 19.77
CA GLY A 143 -0.48 3.05 20.95
C GLY A 143 -0.48 1.72 21.71
N ARG A 144 -0.48 0.58 21.01
CA ARG A 144 -0.37 -0.74 21.63
C ARG A 144 0.98 -0.97 22.33
N ALA A 145 2.07 -0.58 21.68
CA ALA A 145 3.42 -0.73 22.24
C ALA A 145 3.64 0.18 23.47
N VAL A 146 3.02 1.36 23.48
CA VAL A 146 2.98 2.24 24.67
C VAL A 146 2.15 1.62 25.78
N ALA A 147 0.94 1.13 25.46
CA ALA A 147 0.03 0.54 26.44
C ALA A 147 0.60 -0.73 27.10
N SER A 148 1.45 -1.49 26.38
CA SER A 148 2.18 -2.65 26.95
C SER A 148 3.39 -2.25 27.81
N GLY A 149 3.79 -0.98 27.80
CA GLY A 149 4.97 -0.49 28.53
C GLY A 149 6.31 -0.79 27.84
N GLU A 150 6.30 -1.38 26.64
CA GLU A 150 7.52 -1.73 25.90
C GLU A 150 8.27 -0.52 25.35
N ILE A 151 7.55 0.59 25.07
CA ILE A 151 8.13 1.86 24.61
C ILE A 151 7.61 3.05 25.42
N SER A 152 8.39 4.16 25.42
CA SER A 152 7.95 5.44 25.98
C SER A 152 7.07 6.20 24.98
N ALA A 153 6.05 6.90 25.51
CA ALA A 153 5.21 7.81 24.72
C ALA A 153 5.79 9.24 24.69
N ASP A 154 6.83 9.53 25.50
CA ASP A 154 7.30 10.90 25.72
C ASP A 154 7.83 11.53 24.42
N GLY A 155 7.07 12.49 23.90
CA GLY A 155 7.45 13.26 22.70
C GLY A 155 7.38 12.49 21.37
N LEU A 156 6.81 11.28 21.32
CA LEU A 156 6.68 10.48 20.10
C LEU A 156 5.37 10.79 19.38
N ASP A 157 5.45 11.45 18.23
CA ASP A 157 4.38 11.45 17.24
C ASP A 157 4.54 10.22 16.32
N PRO A 158 3.56 9.30 16.24
CA PRO A 158 3.66 8.12 15.36
C PRO A 158 4.03 8.43 13.92
N ILE A 159 3.65 9.58 13.38
CA ILE A 159 3.98 9.99 12.02
C ILE A 159 5.48 10.30 11.85
N ASP A 160 6.20 10.62 12.91
CA ASP A 160 7.63 10.92 12.83
C ASP A 160 8.45 9.68 12.51
N LEU A 161 7.98 8.48 12.88
CA LEU A 161 8.58 7.22 12.43
C LEU A 161 8.50 7.10 10.90
N LEU A 162 7.34 7.41 10.33
CA LEU A 162 7.14 7.37 8.88
C LEU A 162 7.96 8.45 8.16
N ARG A 163 8.05 9.64 8.75
CA ARG A 163 8.87 10.75 8.24
C ARG A 163 10.35 10.39 8.24
N ALA A 164 10.85 9.81 9.32
CA ALA A 164 12.25 9.40 9.43
C ALA A 164 12.62 8.36 8.35
N ILE A 165 11.81 7.31 8.19
CA ILE A 165 12.03 6.25 7.19
C ILE A 165 11.90 6.81 5.77
N THR A 166 10.89 7.66 5.52
CA THR A 166 10.72 8.34 4.22
C THR A 166 11.90 9.27 3.93
N GLY A 167 12.42 9.98 4.95
CA GLY A 167 13.60 10.83 4.83
C GLY A 167 14.84 10.04 4.34
N VAL A 168 15.06 8.84 4.86
CA VAL A 168 16.14 7.95 4.36
C VAL A 168 15.94 7.59 2.90
N ALA A 169 14.70 7.24 2.51
CA ALA A 169 14.37 6.89 1.13
C ALA A 169 14.53 8.07 0.15
N MET A 170 14.36 9.30 0.64
CA MET A 170 14.45 10.54 -0.17
C MET A 170 15.82 11.22 -0.12
N ALA A 171 16.68 10.87 0.84
CA ALA A 171 17.95 11.57 1.11
C ALA A 171 19.07 11.32 0.09
N GLY A 172 18.88 10.40 -0.83
CA GLY A 172 19.86 10.16 -1.89
C GLY A 172 19.42 9.08 -2.87
N ALA A 173 19.88 9.19 -4.11
CA ALA A 173 19.69 8.18 -5.15
C ALA A 173 20.63 6.97 -4.93
N SER A 174 20.78 6.51 -3.67
CA SER A 174 21.59 5.32 -3.39
C SER A 174 20.85 4.06 -3.78
N PRO A 175 21.47 3.13 -4.53
CA PRO A 175 20.83 1.87 -4.91
C PRO A 175 20.41 1.00 -3.71
N ASP A 176 21.01 1.22 -2.54
CA ASP A 176 20.79 0.47 -1.29
C ASP A 176 19.97 1.22 -0.24
N TRP A 177 19.17 2.23 -0.67
CA TRP A 177 18.35 3.01 0.25
C TRP A 177 17.38 2.15 1.08
N ASP A 178 16.87 1.07 0.48
CA ASP A 178 15.95 0.15 1.15
C ASP A 178 16.61 -0.56 2.33
N GLN A 179 17.87 -0.99 2.17
CA GLN A 179 18.65 -1.57 3.26
C GLN A 179 18.97 -0.53 4.34
N ALA A 180 19.26 0.71 3.94
CA ALA A 180 19.47 1.80 4.91
C ALA A 180 18.17 2.10 5.67
N ALA A 181 17.02 2.13 5.01
CA ALA A 181 15.72 2.32 5.63
C ALA A 181 15.37 1.17 6.61
N ARG A 182 15.67 -0.08 6.25
CA ARG A 182 15.48 -1.24 7.15
C ARG A 182 16.38 -1.15 8.39
N ARG A 183 17.64 -0.78 8.23
CA ARG A 183 18.53 -0.51 9.38
C ARG A 183 18.00 0.63 10.26
N MET A 184 17.43 1.68 9.65
CA MET A 184 16.81 2.78 10.38
C MET A 184 15.59 2.32 11.19
N VAL A 185 14.77 1.41 10.66
CA VAL A 185 13.68 0.78 11.43
C VAL A 185 14.24 0.14 12.71
N ASP A 186 15.33 -0.62 12.63
CA ASP A 186 15.94 -1.25 13.81
C ASP A 186 16.51 -0.23 14.80
N VAL A 187 17.12 0.85 14.32
CA VAL A 187 17.61 1.95 15.16
C VAL A 187 16.45 2.62 15.88
N LEU A 188 15.37 2.95 15.17
CA LEU A 188 14.18 3.58 15.77
C LEU A 188 13.54 2.68 16.83
N ILE A 189 13.31 1.40 16.51
CA ILE A 189 12.71 0.44 17.44
C ILE A 189 13.58 0.28 18.71
N ASN A 190 14.91 0.18 18.55
CA ASN A 190 15.80 0.04 19.69
C ASN A 190 15.89 1.33 20.54
N GLY A 191 15.81 2.51 19.90
CA GLY A 191 15.81 3.80 20.60
C GLY A 191 14.50 4.08 21.36
N LEU A 192 13.39 3.46 20.98
CA LEU A 192 12.10 3.61 21.65
C LEU A 192 11.92 2.67 22.85
N ARG A 193 12.68 1.58 22.92
CA ARG A 193 12.59 0.60 24.03
C ARG A 193 12.99 1.23 25.36
N ARG A 194 12.24 0.83 26.40
CA ARG A 194 12.58 1.12 27.81
C ARG A 194 13.59 0.12 28.34
#